data_e17b750472df2a3eaae4d72042d50da6
#
_entry.id   e17b750472df2a3eaae4d72042d50da6
#
_cell.length_a   1.000
_cell.length_b   1.000
_cell.length_c   1.000
_cell.angle_alpha   90.00
_cell.angle_beta   90.00
_cell.angle_gamma   90.00
#
_symmetry.space_group_name_H-M   'P 1'
#
loop_
_entity.id
_entity.type
_entity.pdbx_description
1 polymer ?
#
loop_
_entity_poly.entity_id
_entity_poly.type
_entity_poly.pdbx_seq_one_letter_code
_entity_poly.pdbx_strand_id
1 'polypeptide(L)'
;YLQAAKDVFAYGENLLCDDGGLYNDAQTTWRYTTTFHQTAVIEALRSGAEILDEQTKKAFEKRAAKMAEWLYENLDEKSPANINYATTNGLALALSGNYFKNQKYLDRAKRLVAYAMEHITENGLLYGESKPHDKISAKGCRSVDIGYNVEESVPALVKYAFEVGDEDLKARLVKIVRAHLDFMLPDGGWNNTFGVRNNKWTYWGSRTSDGCAPMFLLLANKDPAFAEAAYRNAEMLDKCSIDGFLYGGPHYYKRGEYACTHHTFEHINSLAFVLEHIQEKYLIPAPAAIPSDENDSCKYYPEVR
;
A
#
# COMPACT_ATOMS: atom_id res chain seq x y z
N TYR A 1 -11.50 22.18 -3.76
CA TYR A 1 -10.90 20.84 -3.83
C TYR A 1 -10.77 20.33 -5.27
N LEU A 2 -11.83 20.35 -6.11
CA LEU A 2 -11.77 19.84 -7.50
C LEU A 2 -10.70 20.57 -8.35
N GLN A 3 -10.59 21.88 -8.25
CA GLN A 3 -9.53 22.62 -8.95
C GLN A 3 -8.14 22.19 -8.50
N ALA A 4 -7.91 22.01 -7.20
CA ALA A 4 -6.64 21.51 -6.69
C ALA A 4 -6.30 20.12 -7.23
N ALA A 5 -7.28 19.21 -7.34
CA ALA A 5 -7.08 17.90 -7.95
C ALA A 5 -6.68 18.00 -9.42
N LYS A 6 -7.31 18.89 -10.19
CA LYS A 6 -6.94 19.19 -11.60
C LYS A 6 -5.54 19.77 -11.70
N ASP A 7 -5.15 20.66 -10.80
CA ASP A 7 -3.82 21.28 -10.79
C ASP A 7 -2.72 20.26 -10.49
N VAL A 8 -2.95 19.35 -9.52
CA VAL A 8 -2.02 18.24 -9.21
C VAL A 8 -1.90 17.29 -10.41
N PHE A 9 -3.00 16.95 -11.04
CA PHE A 9 -2.96 16.12 -12.25
C PHE A 9 -2.17 16.81 -13.38
N ALA A 10 -2.43 18.10 -13.63
CA ALA A 10 -1.72 18.88 -14.63
C ALA A 10 -0.21 19.00 -14.32
N TYR A 11 0.15 19.15 -13.03
CA TYR A 11 1.56 19.15 -12.63
C TYR A 11 2.25 17.83 -12.99
N GLY A 12 1.58 16.69 -12.77
CA GLY A 12 2.10 15.37 -13.11
C GLY A 12 2.40 15.19 -14.60
N GLU A 13 1.76 15.97 -15.51
CA GLU A 13 2.07 15.95 -16.93
C GLU A 13 3.53 16.32 -17.22
N ASN A 14 4.16 17.15 -16.39
CA ASN A 14 5.56 17.54 -16.54
C ASN A 14 6.55 16.38 -16.29
N LEU A 15 6.10 15.34 -15.61
CA LEU A 15 6.90 14.15 -15.28
C LEU A 15 6.57 12.95 -16.16
N LEU A 16 5.55 13.07 -17.01
CA LEU A 16 5.11 12.01 -17.91
C LEU A 16 6.06 11.89 -19.10
N CYS A 17 6.58 10.69 -19.31
CA CYS A 17 7.37 10.37 -20.50
C CYS A 17 6.45 10.04 -21.68
N ASP A 18 6.98 10.12 -22.89
CA ASP A 18 6.25 9.83 -24.12
C ASP A 18 5.73 8.38 -24.17
N ASP A 19 6.45 7.46 -23.56
CA ASP A 19 6.10 6.05 -23.44
C ASP A 19 5.04 5.75 -22.37
N GLY A 20 4.66 6.73 -21.55
CA GLY A 20 3.62 6.60 -20.54
C GLY A 20 4.12 6.39 -19.12
N GLY A 21 5.41 6.12 -18.90
CA GLY A 21 5.98 6.08 -17.55
C GLY A 21 6.12 7.47 -16.95
N LEU A 22 6.03 7.58 -15.63
CA LEU A 22 6.26 8.81 -14.88
C LEU A 22 7.61 8.78 -14.18
N TYR A 23 8.39 9.85 -14.29
CA TYR A 23 9.53 10.03 -13.40
C TYR A 23 9.06 10.24 -11.96
N ASN A 24 9.74 9.59 -11.01
CA ASN A 24 9.43 9.77 -9.61
C ASN A 24 9.61 11.22 -9.13
N ASP A 25 10.63 11.87 -9.67
CA ASP A 25 10.93 13.28 -9.42
C ASP A 25 11.83 13.83 -10.55
N ALA A 26 12.11 15.12 -10.50
CA ALA A 26 12.93 15.81 -11.50
C ALA A 26 14.42 15.42 -11.49
N GLN A 27 14.88 14.65 -10.52
CA GLN A 27 16.29 14.34 -10.31
C GLN A 27 16.65 12.88 -10.59
N THR A 28 15.65 11.98 -10.63
CA THR A 28 15.87 10.54 -10.81
C THR A 28 15.30 10.02 -12.11
N THR A 29 15.86 8.91 -12.58
CA THR A 29 15.32 8.15 -13.72
C THR A 29 14.40 7.01 -13.28
N TRP A 30 14.07 6.93 -11.99
CA TRP A 30 13.19 5.92 -11.44
C TRP A 30 11.75 6.19 -11.85
N ARG A 31 11.07 5.18 -12.38
CA ARG A 31 9.72 5.33 -12.94
C ARG A 31 8.71 4.31 -12.42
N TYR A 32 9.08 3.40 -11.55
CA TYR A 32 8.16 2.35 -11.08
C TYR A 32 7.06 2.90 -10.17
N THR A 33 7.23 4.10 -9.62
CA THR A 33 6.17 4.85 -8.92
C THR A 33 4.96 5.19 -9.83
N THR A 34 5.09 5.03 -11.15
CA THR A 34 3.95 5.08 -12.08
C THR A 34 2.78 4.21 -11.63
N THR A 35 3.05 3.10 -10.91
CA THR A 35 2.02 2.19 -10.39
C THR A 35 1.06 2.89 -9.40
N PHE A 36 1.58 3.72 -8.50
CA PHE A 36 0.77 4.44 -7.52
C PHE A 36 -0.07 5.51 -8.20
N HIS A 37 0.53 6.25 -9.13
CA HIS A 37 -0.19 7.26 -9.89
C HIS A 37 -1.30 6.65 -10.74
N GLN A 38 -1.04 5.51 -11.40
CA GLN A 38 -2.05 4.78 -12.16
C GLN A 38 -3.22 4.36 -11.28
N THR A 39 -2.95 3.80 -10.10
CA THR A 39 -3.99 3.43 -9.14
C THR A 39 -4.86 4.63 -8.79
N ALA A 40 -4.24 5.74 -8.39
CA ALA A 40 -4.97 6.96 -8.02
C ALA A 40 -5.82 7.52 -9.18
N VAL A 41 -5.30 7.53 -10.40
CA VAL A 41 -6.05 8.05 -11.57
C VAL A 41 -7.23 7.15 -11.91
N ILE A 42 -7.09 5.82 -11.87
CA ILE A 42 -8.23 4.92 -12.13
C ILE A 42 -9.28 5.03 -11.03
N GLU A 43 -8.88 5.11 -9.78
CA GLU A 43 -9.83 5.32 -8.67
C GLU A 43 -10.55 6.66 -8.81
N ALA A 44 -9.86 7.75 -9.15
CA ALA A 44 -10.49 9.03 -9.42
C ALA A 44 -11.48 8.99 -10.60
N LEU A 45 -11.18 8.22 -11.65
CA LEU A 45 -12.08 8.03 -12.79
C LEU A 45 -13.33 7.22 -12.41
N ARG A 46 -13.21 6.28 -11.49
CA ARG A 46 -14.34 5.45 -11.02
C ARG A 46 -15.24 6.21 -10.05
N SER A 47 -14.63 6.79 -9.01
CA SER A 47 -15.36 7.42 -7.90
C SER A 47 -15.71 8.88 -8.16
N GLY A 48 -14.89 9.56 -8.96
CA GLY A 48 -15.07 10.96 -9.32
C GLY A 48 -15.85 11.20 -10.61
N ALA A 49 -16.39 10.15 -11.25
CA ALA A 49 -17.02 10.25 -12.58
C ALA A 49 -18.15 11.30 -12.67
N GLU A 50 -18.86 11.53 -11.56
CA GLU A 50 -19.98 12.49 -11.52
C GLU A 50 -19.51 13.95 -11.34
N ILE A 51 -18.31 14.17 -10.78
CA ILE A 51 -17.79 15.51 -10.48
C ILE A 51 -16.77 15.99 -11.50
N LEU A 52 -16.21 15.07 -12.31
CA LEU A 52 -15.26 15.41 -13.38
C LEU A 52 -16.03 15.85 -14.63
N ASP A 53 -15.64 17.01 -15.18
CA ASP A 53 -16.11 17.37 -16.50
C ASP A 53 -15.54 16.45 -17.60
N GLU A 54 -16.23 16.36 -18.75
CA GLU A 54 -15.88 15.46 -19.85
C GLU A 54 -14.46 15.68 -20.41
N GLN A 55 -13.98 16.91 -20.39
CA GLN A 55 -12.62 17.21 -20.85
C GLN A 55 -11.58 16.67 -19.90
N THR A 56 -11.77 16.88 -18.61
CA THR A 56 -10.91 16.37 -17.53
C THR A 56 -10.93 14.84 -17.52
N LYS A 57 -12.11 14.24 -17.62
CA LYS A 57 -12.25 12.77 -17.68
C LYS A 57 -11.47 12.17 -18.85
N LYS A 58 -11.63 12.72 -20.06
CA LYS A 58 -10.88 12.27 -21.25
C LYS A 58 -9.36 12.44 -21.09
N ALA A 59 -8.90 13.50 -20.45
CA ALA A 59 -7.48 13.70 -20.17
C ALA A 59 -6.94 12.62 -19.20
N PHE A 60 -7.69 12.31 -18.14
CA PHE A 60 -7.35 11.26 -17.19
C PHE A 60 -7.34 9.87 -17.86
N GLU A 61 -8.37 9.54 -18.63
CA GLU A 61 -8.46 8.28 -19.38
C GLU A 61 -7.28 8.10 -20.34
N LYS A 62 -6.95 9.15 -21.10
CA LYS A 62 -5.82 9.11 -22.03
C LYS A 62 -4.49 8.85 -21.32
N ARG A 63 -4.28 9.49 -20.17
CA ARG A 63 -3.09 9.28 -19.36
C ARG A 63 -3.08 7.86 -18.77
N ALA A 64 -4.17 7.45 -18.15
CA ALA A 64 -4.30 6.14 -17.56
C ALA A 64 -4.06 5.01 -18.56
N ALA A 65 -4.55 5.15 -19.78
CA ALA A 65 -4.31 4.17 -20.83
C ALA A 65 -2.81 4.04 -21.19
N LYS A 66 -2.09 5.17 -21.29
CA LYS A 66 -0.64 5.15 -21.54
C LYS A 66 0.15 4.54 -20.37
N MET A 67 -0.18 4.93 -19.15
CA MET A 67 0.47 4.39 -17.95
C MET A 67 0.23 2.88 -17.78
N ALA A 68 -1.00 2.41 -18.03
CA ALA A 68 -1.32 0.99 -17.98
C ALA A 68 -0.50 0.17 -18.98
N GLU A 69 -0.33 0.67 -20.20
CA GLU A 69 0.51 0.02 -21.21
C GLU A 69 1.97 -0.01 -20.77
N TRP A 70 2.50 1.13 -20.30
CA TRP A 70 3.86 1.19 -19.79
C TRP A 70 4.10 0.21 -18.64
N LEU A 71 3.19 0.14 -17.68
CA LEU A 71 3.27 -0.81 -16.55
C LEU A 71 3.23 -2.25 -17.05
N TYR A 72 2.39 -2.56 -18.02
CA TYR A 72 2.31 -3.88 -18.63
C TYR A 72 3.62 -4.28 -19.31
N GLU A 73 4.28 -3.37 -20.02
CA GLU A 73 5.49 -3.65 -20.76
C GLU A 73 6.76 -3.69 -19.90
N ASN A 74 6.81 -2.91 -18.84
CA ASN A 74 8.05 -2.67 -18.08
C ASN A 74 8.09 -3.36 -16.71
N LEU A 75 6.97 -3.83 -16.18
CA LEU A 75 6.92 -4.50 -14.88
C LEU A 75 6.32 -5.91 -15.03
N ASP A 76 7.16 -6.90 -14.95
CA ASP A 76 6.81 -8.32 -14.95
C ASP A 76 7.47 -9.06 -13.78
N GLU A 77 7.26 -10.36 -13.71
CA GLU A 77 7.78 -11.24 -12.67
C GLU A 77 9.32 -11.36 -12.69
N LYS A 78 9.95 -10.90 -13.77
CA LYS A 78 11.41 -10.92 -13.96
C LYS A 78 12.03 -9.55 -13.73
N SER A 79 11.23 -8.54 -13.49
CA SER A 79 11.71 -7.18 -13.25
C SER A 79 12.59 -7.14 -12.02
N PRO A 80 13.70 -6.38 -12.04
CA PRO A 80 14.64 -6.30 -10.92
C PRO A 80 14.11 -5.43 -9.75
N ALA A 81 12.85 -5.12 -9.76
CA ALA A 81 12.19 -4.30 -8.75
C ALA A 81 11.96 -5.10 -7.45
N ASN A 82 11.86 -4.39 -6.33
CA ASN A 82 11.45 -4.97 -5.06
C ASN A 82 10.04 -5.57 -5.15
N ILE A 83 9.73 -6.48 -4.23
CA ILE A 83 8.45 -7.21 -4.22
C ILE A 83 7.22 -6.28 -4.13
N ASN A 84 7.35 -5.12 -3.49
CA ASN A 84 6.27 -4.14 -3.41
C ASN A 84 5.77 -3.71 -4.80
N TYR A 85 6.65 -3.65 -5.81
CA TYR A 85 6.22 -3.33 -7.17
C TYR A 85 5.44 -4.45 -7.85
N ALA A 86 5.71 -5.71 -7.52
CA ALA A 86 4.89 -6.81 -8.01
C ALA A 86 3.47 -6.74 -7.47
N THR A 87 3.31 -6.42 -6.18
CA THR A 87 2.01 -6.30 -5.53
C THR A 87 1.23 -5.07 -6.00
N THR A 88 1.87 -3.90 -5.98
CA THR A 88 1.23 -2.62 -6.35
C THR A 88 0.93 -2.55 -7.84
N ASN A 89 1.82 -3.06 -8.71
CA ASN A 89 1.54 -3.15 -10.14
C ASN A 89 0.44 -4.19 -10.44
N GLY A 90 0.39 -5.29 -9.68
CA GLY A 90 -0.71 -6.26 -9.75
C GLY A 90 -2.06 -5.58 -9.52
N LEU A 91 -2.17 -4.74 -8.49
CA LEU A 91 -3.37 -3.93 -8.23
C LEU A 91 -3.64 -2.93 -9.36
N ALA A 92 -2.66 -2.13 -9.74
CA ALA A 92 -2.82 -1.09 -10.77
C ALA A 92 -3.28 -1.66 -12.10
N LEU A 93 -2.73 -2.81 -12.51
CA LEU A 93 -3.14 -3.50 -13.73
C LEU A 93 -4.52 -4.18 -13.61
N ALA A 94 -4.89 -4.69 -12.43
CA ALA A 94 -6.24 -5.23 -12.22
C ALA A 94 -7.31 -4.13 -12.34
N LEU A 95 -7.10 -3.00 -11.66
CA LEU A 95 -7.96 -1.83 -11.77
C LEU A 95 -8.08 -1.33 -13.23
N SER A 96 -6.94 -1.21 -13.91
CA SER A 96 -6.89 -0.80 -15.31
C SER A 96 -7.59 -1.81 -16.23
N GLY A 97 -7.39 -3.10 -16.00
CA GLY A 97 -8.00 -4.20 -16.76
C GLY A 97 -9.53 -4.18 -16.65
N ASN A 98 -10.04 -3.96 -15.45
CA ASN A 98 -11.48 -3.84 -15.22
C ASN A 98 -12.05 -2.54 -15.81
N TYR A 99 -11.37 -1.42 -15.66
CA TYR A 99 -11.81 -0.12 -16.19
C TYR A 99 -11.85 -0.11 -17.73
N PHE A 100 -10.75 -0.51 -18.38
CA PHE A 100 -10.62 -0.52 -19.84
C PHE A 100 -11.15 -1.79 -20.52
N LYS A 101 -11.67 -2.78 -19.75
CA LYS A 101 -12.10 -4.09 -20.25
C LYS A 101 -10.98 -4.82 -21.01
N ASN A 102 -9.77 -4.80 -20.47
CA ASN A 102 -8.59 -5.32 -21.12
C ASN A 102 -8.02 -6.56 -20.41
N GLN A 103 -8.28 -7.74 -21.00
CA GLN A 103 -7.90 -9.03 -20.43
C GLN A 103 -6.38 -9.18 -20.25
N LYS A 104 -5.55 -8.63 -21.14
CA LYS A 104 -4.08 -8.75 -21.01
C LYS A 104 -3.55 -8.14 -19.71
N TYR A 105 -4.18 -7.06 -19.21
CA TYR A 105 -3.81 -6.43 -17.94
C TYR A 105 -4.23 -7.30 -16.76
N LEU A 106 -5.43 -7.90 -16.80
CA LEU A 106 -5.90 -8.83 -15.78
C LEU A 106 -5.01 -10.06 -15.68
N ASP A 107 -4.59 -10.62 -16.81
CA ASP A 107 -3.71 -11.79 -16.86
C ASP A 107 -2.31 -11.46 -16.31
N ARG A 108 -1.77 -10.29 -16.62
CA ARG A 108 -0.50 -9.83 -16.04
C ARG A 108 -0.63 -9.60 -14.54
N ALA A 109 -1.70 -8.92 -14.10
CA ALA A 109 -1.98 -8.69 -12.68
C ALA A 109 -2.01 -10.01 -11.90
N LYS A 110 -2.72 -11.02 -12.42
CA LYS A 110 -2.79 -12.34 -11.81
C LYS A 110 -1.42 -13.00 -11.66
N ARG A 111 -0.54 -12.90 -12.67
CA ARG A 111 0.81 -13.48 -12.60
C ARG A 111 1.69 -12.76 -11.58
N LEU A 112 1.63 -11.42 -11.53
CA LEU A 112 2.39 -10.62 -10.57
C LEU A 112 1.98 -10.93 -9.12
N VAL A 113 0.68 -11.04 -8.87
CA VAL A 113 0.17 -11.41 -7.55
C VAL A 113 0.54 -12.85 -7.20
N ALA A 114 0.45 -13.78 -8.13
CA ALA A 114 0.90 -15.17 -7.92
C ALA A 114 2.39 -15.20 -7.55
N TYR A 115 3.23 -14.47 -8.29
CA TYR A 115 4.65 -14.33 -7.98
C TYR A 115 4.88 -13.75 -6.57
N ALA A 116 4.17 -12.69 -6.20
CA ALA A 116 4.28 -12.13 -4.85
C ALA A 116 3.87 -13.14 -3.77
N MET A 117 2.85 -13.96 -4.03
CA MET A 117 2.39 -14.98 -3.09
C MET A 117 3.34 -16.17 -2.93
N GLU A 118 4.32 -16.35 -3.82
CA GLU A 118 5.45 -17.27 -3.64
C GLU A 118 6.51 -16.72 -2.68
N HIS A 119 6.48 -15.42 -2.40
CA HIS A 119 7.39 -14.71 -1.49
C HIS A 119 6.81 -14.55 -0.07
N ILE A 120 5.93 -15.44 0.33
CA ILE A 120 5.42 -15.49 1.71
C ILE A 120 6.21 -16.53 2.48
N THR A 121 6.75 -16.13 3.64
CA THR A 121 7.43 -17.05 4.57
C THR A 121 6.45 -18.05 5.17
N GLU A 122 6.97 -19.07 5.81
CA GLU A 122 6.17 -20.10 6.51
C GLU A 122 5.29 -19.47 7.62
N ASN A 123 5.79 -18.39 8.25
CA ASN A 123 5.08 -17.64 9.28
C ASN A 123 4.15 -16.53 8.74
N GLY A 124 4.05 -16.38 7.43
CA GLY A 124 3.12 -15.45 6.80
C GLY A 124 3.67 -14.05 6.53
N LEU A 125 4.98 -13.84 6.58
CA LEU A 125 5.59 -12.55 6.25
C LEU A 125 6.00 -12.49 4.78
N LEU A 126 5.72 -11.36 4.14
CA LEU A 126 6.17 -11.10 2.76
C LEU A 126 7.65 -10.70 2.77
N TYR A 127 8.43 -11.32 1.88
CA TYR A 127 9.85 -11.00 1.69
C TYR A 127 10.15 -10.63 0.23
N GLY A 128 11.34 -10.13 -0.03
CA GLY A 128 11.78 -9.72 -1.36
C GLY A 128 12.01 -8.22 -1.47
N GLU A 129 12.00 -7.51 -0.34
CA GLU A 129 12.37 -6.11 -0.27
C GLU A 129 13.89 -5.95 -0.12
N SER A 130 14.45 -4.93 -0.78
CA SER A 130 15.90 -4.74 -0.84
C SER A 130 16.62 -5.92 -1.53
N LYS A 131 17.90 -5.81 -1.74
CA LYS A 131 18.69 -6.89 -2.37
C LYS A 131 19.47 -7.67 -1.31
N PRO A 132 19.60 -8.97 -1.47
CA PRO A 132 19.06 -9.85 -2.53
C PRO A 132 17.63 -10.31 -2.23
N HIS A 133 16.75 -10.24 -3.22
CA HIS A 133 15.33 -10.58 -3.05
C HIS A 133 15.07 -11.99 -2.53
N ASP A 134 15.66 -12.98 -3.19
CA ASP A 134 15.37 -14.40 -2.91
C ASP A 134 16.43 -15.09 -2.07
N LYS A 135 17.52 -14.38 -1.75
CA LYS A 135 18.63 -14.96 -0.99
C LYS A 135 18.39 -14.87 0.51
N ILE A 136 18.85 -15.89 1.19
CA ILE A 136 18.92 -15.90 2.64
C ILE A 136 20.25 -15.25 3.04
N SER A 137 20.24 -14.34 4.01
CA SER A 137 21.44 -13.71 4.54
C SER A 137 22.32 -14.72 5.25
N ALA A 138 23.58 -14.34 5.53
CA ALA A 138 24.48 -15.19 6.32
C ALA A 138 23.96 -15.53 7.73
N LYS A 139 23.00 -14.75 8.22
CA LYS A 139 22.31 -15.00 9.50
C LYS A 139 21.05 -15.86 9.36
N GLY A 140 20.76 -16.39 8.16
CA GLY A 140 19.58 -17.18 7.91
C GLY A 140 18.29 -16.37 7.67
N CYS A 141 18.38 -15.02 7.57
CA CYS A 141 17.21 -14.16 7.44
C CYS A 141 16.87 -13.87 5.97
N ARG A 142 15.59 -13.78 5.67
CA ARG A 142 15.06 -13.27 4.40
C ARG A 142 14.95 -11.74 4.42
N SER A 143 14.82 -11.13 3.24
CA SER A 143 14.66 -9.68 3.09
C SER A 143 13.20 -9.26 3.30
N VAL A 144 12.76 -9.28 4.55
CA VAL A 144 11.45 -8.75 4.98
C VAL A 144 11.61 -7.28 5.33
N ASP A 145 10.68 -6.44 4.91
CA ASP A 145 10.58 -5.04 5.32
C ASP A 145 9.18 -4.78 5.85
N ILE A 146 9.03 -4.76 7.16
CA ILE A 146 7.72 -4.59 7.81
C ILE A 146 7.07 -3.27 7.38
N GLY A 147 7.85 -2.19 7.27
CA GLY A 147 7.34 -0.89 6.85
C GLY A 147 6.65 -0.95 5.47
N TYR A 148 7.36 -1.40 4.44
CA TYR A 148 6.76 -1.53 3.10
C TYR A 148 5.65 -2.57 3.03
N ASN A 149 5.76 -3.64 3.80
CA ASN A 149 4.71 -4.65 3.80
C ASN A 149 3.37 -4.09 4.26
N VAL A 150 3.36 -3.29 5.33
CA VAL A 150 2.11 -2.77 5.90
C VAL A 150 1.64 -1.48 5.22
N GLU A 151 2.56 -0.72 4.63
CA GLU A 151 2.25 0.52 3.92
C GLU A 151 1.69 0.24 2.51
N GLU A 152 2.36 -0.59 1.75
CA GLU A 152 2.13 -0.74 0.31
C GLU A 152 1.74 -2.16 -0.10
N SER A 153 2.57 -3.16 0.27
CA SER A 153 2.54 -4.46 -0.38
C SER A 153 1.33 -5.31 -0.01
N VAL A 154 1.06 -5.46 1.28
CA VAL A 154 -0.07 -6.26 1.77
C VAL A 154 -1.39 -5.55 1.53
N PRO A 155 -1.52 -4.23 1.75
CA PRO A 155 -2.71 -3.49 1.34
C PRO A 155 -3.04 -3.64 -0.15
N ALA A 156 -2.03 -3.59 -1.04
CA ALA A 156 -2.24 -3.80 -2.47
C ALA A 156 -2.75 -5.20 -2.80
N LEU A 157 -2.22 -6.25 -2.15
CA LEU A 157 -2.71 -7.63 -2.30
C LEU A 157 -4.16 -7.78 -1.84
N VAL A 158 -4.52 -7.16 -0.73
CA VAL A 158 -5.89 -7.20 -0.21
C VAL A 158 -6.83 -6.47 -1.17
N LYS A 159 -6.52 -5.24 -1.57
CA LYS A 159 -7.31 -4.50 -2.56
C LYS A 159 -7.47 -5.30 -3.85
N TYR A 160 -6.40 -5.90 -4.37
CA TYR A 160 -6.45 -6.77 -5.55
C TYR A 160 -7.43 -7.92 -5.38
N ALA A 161 -7.36 -8.64 -4.26
CA ALA A 161 -8.23 -9.79 -4.02
C ALA A 161 -9.73 -9.40 -4.00
N PHE A 162 -10.03 -8.20 -3.50
CA PHE A 162 -11.39 -7.65 -3.55
C PHE A 162 -11.78 -7.19 -4.96
N GLU A 163 -10.88 -6.55 -5.69
CA GLU A 163 -11.11 -6.06 -7.04
C GLU A 163 -11.45 -7.20 -8.03
N VAL A 164 -10.79 -8.35 -7.90
CA VAL A 164 -11.00 -9.50 -8.77
C VAL A 164 -11.96 -10.54 -8.19
N GLY A 165 -12.43 -10.38 -6.96
CA GLY A 165 -13.34 -11.31 -6.30
C GLY A 165 -12.71 -12.67 -5.94
N ASP A 166 -11.40 -12.73 -5.65
CA ASP A 166 -10.68 -13.96 -5.33
C ASP A 166 -10.83 -14.34 -3.84
N GLU A 167 -11.80 -15.17 -3.53
CA GLU A 167 -12.10 -15.58 -2.14
C GLU A 167 -11.01 -16.46 -1.53
N ASP A 168 -10.32 -17.28 -2.33
CA ASP A 168 -9.22 -18.12 -1.84
C ASP A 168 -8.02 -17.25 -1.45
N LEU A 169 -7.71 -16.25 -2.26
CA LEU A 169 -6.68 -15.28 -1.94
C LEU A 169 -7.04 -14.47 -0.69
N LYS A 170 -8.30 -14.00 -0.57
CA LYS A 170 -8.78 -13.31 0.64
C LYS A 170 -8.55 -14.16 1.90
N ALA A 171 -8.89 -15.44 1.84
CA ALA A 171 -8.69 -16.36 2.97
C ALA A 171 -7.21 -16.53 3.35
N ARG A 172 -6.31 -16.58 2.37
CA ARG A 172 -4.86 -16.61 2.61
C ARG A 172 -4.35 -15.31 3.20
N LEU A 173 -4.86 -14.16 2.71
CA LEU A 173 -4.45 -12.84 3.18
C LEU A 173 -4.85 -12.57 4.64
N VAL A 174 -5.92 -13.16 5.15
CA VAL A 174 -6.25 -13.08 6.59
C VAL A 174 -5.07 -13.54 7.44
N LYS A 175 -4.43 -14.66 7.11
CA LYS A 175 -3.27 -15.18 7.85
C LYS A 175 -2.05 -14.28 7.71
N ILE A 176 -1.84 -13.73 6.51
CA ILE A 176 -0.72 -12.82 6.22
C ILE A 176 -0.87 -11.52 7.01
N VAL A 177 -2.04 -10.88 6.94
CA VAL A 177 -2.34 -9.67 7.69
C VAL A 177 -2.22 -9.91 9.20
N ARG A 178 -2.68 -11.08 9.68
CA ARG A 178 -2.55 -11.45 11.09
C ARG A 178 -1.09 -11.58 11.52
N ALA A 179 -0.22 -12.16 10.70
CA ALA A 179 1.21 -12.28 10.99
C ALA A 179 1.89 -10.90 11.09
N HIS A 180 1.51 -9.97 10.20
CA HIS A 180 2.04 -8.60 10.28
C HIS A 180 1.53 -7.84 11.50
N LEU A 181 0.31 -8.14 11.98
CA LEU A 181 -0.25 -7.50 13.17
C LEU A 181 0.58 -7.74 14.43
N ASP A 182 1.36 -8.82 14.50
CA ASP A 182 2.27 -9.10 15.62
C ASP A 182 3.39 -8.03 15.76
N PHE A 183 3.58 -7.18 14.75
CA PHE A 183 4.52 -6.06 14.79
C PHE A 183 3.87 -4.71 15.09
N MET A 184 2.55 -4.67 15.31
CA MET A 184 1.88 -3.44 15.73
C MET A 184 2.15 -3.18 17.21
N LEU A 185 2.53 -1.95 17.52
CA LEU A 185 2.74 -1.47 18.88
C LEU A 185 1.40 -1.12 19.54
N PRO A 186 1.34 -1.10 20.88
CA PRO A 186 0.11 -0.80 21.61
C PRO A 186 -0.54 0.55 21.26
N ASP A 187 0.26 1.50 20.81
CA ASP A 187 -0.19 2.84 20.40
C ASP A 187 -0.65 2.93 18.93
N GLY A 188 -0.64 1.81 18.20
CA GLY A 188 -1.03 1.75 16.79
C GLY A 188 0.10 2.02 15.79
N GLY A 189 1.30 2.30 16.27
CA GLY A 189 2.50 2.35 15.46
C GLY A 189 3.03 0.95 15.10
N TRP A 190 4.13 0.92 14.37
CA TRP A 190 4.74 -0.33 13.92
C TRP A 190 6.15 -0.50 14.42
N ASN A 191 6.48 -1.73 14.84
CA ASN A 191 7.83 -2.09 15.25
C ASN A 191 8.72 -2.34 14.03
N ASN A 192 9.35 -1.29 13.53
CA ASN A 192 10.22 -1.31 12.37
C ASN A 192 11.67 -1.73 12.69
N THR A 193 11.93 -2.24 13.87
CA THR A 193 13.27 -2.73 14.24
C THR A 193 13.59 -4.08 13.64
N PHE A 194 12.58 -4.76 13.08
CA PHE A 194 12.72 -6.05 12.42
C PHE A 194 12.88 -5.90 10.90
N GLY A 195 13.65 -6.79 10.32
CA GLY A 195 13.80 -6.88 8.87
C GLY A 195 14.90 -5.99 8.28
N VAL A 196 14.79 -5.76 6.98
CA VAL A 196 15.72 -4.93 6.22
C VAL A 196 15.28 -3.47 6.23
N ARG A 197 16.24 -2.57 5.97
CA ARG A 197 15.99 -1.13 5.83
C ARG A 197 15.32 -0.46 7.05
N ASN A 198 15.40 -1.07 8.21
CA ASN A 198 14.86 -0.53 9.45
C ASN A 198 15.39 0.88 9.80
N ASN A 199 16.55 1.25 9.26
CA ASN A 199 17.13 2.59 9.40
C ASN A 199 16.49 3.65 8.48
N LYS A 200 15.75 3.24 7.46
CA LYS A 200 15.03 4.14 6.56
C LYS A 200 13.78 4.70 7.23
N TRP A 201 13.12 3.88 8.02
CA TRP A 201 11.88 4.19 8.69
C TRP A 201 12.20 4.54 10.14
N THR A 202 12.35 5.81 10.40
CA THR A 202 12.90 6.24 11.69
C THR A 202 11.94 6.08 12.83
N TYR A 203 10.66 5.96 12.60
CA TYR A 203 9.74 5.87 13.71
C TYR A 203 8.32 5.50 13.37
N TRP A 204 7.77 4.96 14.38
CA TRP A 204 6.41 5.03 14.88
C TRP A 204 5.33 5.20 13.83
N GLY A 205 5.18 4.29 13.01
CA GLY A 205 3.89 4.14 12.45
C GLY A 205 3.46 5.14 11.40
N SER A 206 3.67 6.45 11.58
CA SER A 206 3.14 7.42 10.63
C SER A 206 3.75 7.33 9.24
N ARG A 207 5.03 6.98 9.16
CA ARG A 207 5.73 6.80 7.87
C ARG A 207 5.73 5.37 7.34
N THR A 208 5.07 4.46 8.02
CA THR A 208 5.10 3.04 7.65
C THR A 208 3.74 2.39 7.79
N SER A 209 2.70 3.17 7.99
CA SER A 209 1.38 2.64 8.22
C SER A 209 0.25 3.48 7.65
N ASP A 210 0.59 4.57 7.02
CA ASP A 210 -0.34 5.48 6.36
C ASP A 210 -1.19 4.80 5.28
N GLY A 211 -0.68 3.73 4.67
CA GLY A 211 -1.38 2.91 3.69
C GLY A 211 -2.12 1.69 4.25
N CYS A 212 -2.04 1.37 5.54
CA CYS A 212 -2.48 0.07 6.05
C CYS A 212 -3.99 -0.07 6.30
N ALA A 213 -4.72 1.02 6.48
CA ALA A 213 -6.14 0.99 6.84
C ALA A 213 -7.01 0.11 5.91
N PRO A 214 -6.86 0.14 4.57
CA PRO A 214 -7.65 -0.71 3.68
C PRO A 214 -7.52 -2.20 3.96
N MET A 215 -6.32 -2.72 4.23
CA MET A 215 -6.15 -4.16 4.47
C MET A 215 -6.88 -4.62 5.71
N PHE A 216 -6.85 -3.83 6.77
CA PHE A 216 -7.55 -4.15 8.00
C PHE A 216 -9.06 -4.07 7.84
N LEU A 217 -9.57 -2.97 7.27
CA LEU A 217 -11.01 -2.75 7.21
C LEU A 217 -11.71 -3.65 6.20
N LEU A 218 -11.09 -3.94 5.06
CA LEU A 218 -11.65 -4.89 4.10
C LEU A 218 -11.76 -6.33 4.66
N LEU A 219 -10.87 -6.70 5.58
CA LEU A 219 -10.84 -8.01 6.21
C LEU A 219 -11.43 -8.03 7.64
N ALA A 220 -11.94 -6.91 8.13
CA ALA A 220 -12.43 -6.77 9.50
C ALA A 220 -13.53 -7.76 9.89
N ASN A 221 -14.34 -8.19 8.95
CA ASN A 221 -15.38 -9.21 9.17
C ASN A 221 -14.83 -10.64 9.30
N LYS A 222 -13.54 -10.84 9.02
CA LYS A 222 -12.86 -12.15 9.13
C LYS A 222 -12.10 -12.31 10.45
N ASP A 223 -11.61 -11.19 11.00
CA ASP A 223 -10.92 -11.15 12.30
C ASP A 223 -11.20 -9.82 13.00
N PRO A 224 -11.87 -9.80 14.13
CA PRO A 224 -12.22 -8.58 14.86
C PRO A 224 -10.99 -7.77 15.31
N ALA A 225 -9.81 -8.38 15.46
CA ALA A 225 -8.58 -7.67 15.78
C ALA A 225 -8.17 -6.68 14.67
N PHE A 226 -8.60 -6.88 13.44
CA PHE A 226 -8.29 -5.97 12.34
C PHE A 226 -9.01 -4.63 12.47
N ALA A 227 -10.26 -4.63 12.94
CA ALA A 227 -10.96 -3.37 13.21
C ALA A 227 -10.28 -2.57 14.32
N GLU A 228 -9.85 -3.25 15.39
CA GLU A 228 -9.10 -2.63 16.47
C GLU A 228 -7.75 -2.09 15.97
N ALA A 229 -7.03 -2.83 15.15
CA ALA A 229 -5.78 -2.40 14.54
C ALA A 229 -5.96 -1.14 13.69
N ALA A 230 -6.99 -1.10 12.86
CA ALA A 230 -7.32 0.07 12.05
C ALA A 230 -7.61 1.29 12.92
N TYR A 231 -8.39 1.12 13.98
CA TYR A 231 -8.73 2.21 14.91
C TYR A 231 -7.49 2.76 15.61
N ARG A 232 -6.65 1.91 16.20
CA ARG A 232 -5.42 2.33 16.87
C ARG A 232 -4.46 3.04 15.93
N ASN A 233 -4.32 2.52 14.71
CA ASN A 233 -3.48 3.17 13.72
C ASN A 233 -4.03 4.55 13.31
N ALA A 234 -5.34 4.67 13.10
CA ALA A 234 -5.98 5.95 12.80
C ALA A 234 -5.75 6.98 13.93
N GLU A 235 -5.87 6.57 15.20
CA GLU A 235 -5.54 7.45 16.35
C GLU A 235 -4.07 7.87 16.38
N MET A 236 -3.15 6.95 16.04
CA MET A 236 -1.73 7.28 15.95
C MET A 236 -1.47 8.29 14.84
N LEU A 237 -2.05 8.08 13.66
CA LEU A 237 -1.89 8.98 12.52
C LEU A 237 -2.50 10.36 12.79
N ASP A 238 -3.62 10.43 13.49
CA ASP A 238 -4.22 11.70 13.93
C ASP A 238 -3.25 12.49 14.83
N LYS A 239 -2.64 11.83 15.82
CA LYS A 239 -1.61 12.43 16.68
C LYS A 239 -0.36 12.90 15.92
N CYS A 240 -0.08 12.31 14.75
CA CYS A 240 1.03 12.69 13.88
C CYS A 240 0.66 13.75 12.85
N SER A 241 -0.63 14.09 12.73
CA SER A 241 -1.13 15.04 11.72
C SER A 241 -1.30 16.43 12.31
N ILE A 242 -0.69 17.43 11.69
CA ILE A 242 -0.79 18.84 12.07
C ILE A 242 -1.13 19.64 10.81
N ASP A 243 -2.19 20.42 10.85
CA ASP A 243 -2.63 21.26 9.72
C ASP A 243 -2.82 20.45 8.41
N GLY A 244 -3.25 19.20 8.52
CA GLY A 244 -3.48 18.31 7.39
C GLY A 244 -2.22 17.65 6.83
N PHE A 245 -1.06 17.84 7.45
CA PHE A 245 0.19 17.18 7.05
C PHE A 245 0.59 16.10 8.06
N LEU A 246 1.05 14.97 7.53
CA LEU A 246 1.53 13.85 8.32
C LEU A 246 3.03 13.99 8.64
N TYR A 247 3.35 13.90 9.92
CA TYR A 247 4.72 13.93 10.45
C TYR A 247 5.18 12.52 10.80
N GLY A 248 6.48 12.32 10.87
CA GLY A 248 7.12 11.03 11.17
C GLY A 248 6.88 10.49 12.58
N GLY A 249 6.13 11.18 13.42
CA GLY A 249 5.79 10.81 14.81
C GLY A 249 5.15 11.98 15.55
N PRO A 250 4.46 11.74 16.69
CA PRO A 250 3.70 12.78 17.40
C PRO A 250 4.52 13.95 17.91
N HIS A 251 5.83 13.81 18.03
CA HIS A 251 6.71 14.86 18.52
C HIS A 251 7.60 15.49 17.43
N TYR A 252 7.55 15.01 16.21
CA TYR A 252 8.34 15.56 15.10
C TYR A 252 8.06 17.04 14.87
N TYR A 253 6.78 17.43 14.84
CA TYR A 253 6.39 18.83 14.70
C TYR A 253 7.01 19.71 15.79
N LYS A 254 6.97 19.26 17.06
CA LYS A 254 7.53 20.03 18.20
C LYS A 254 9.05 20.17 18.16
N ARG A 255 9.72 19.34 17.38
CA ARG A 255 11.17 19.36 17.17
C ARG A 255 11.58 20.16 15.93
N GLY A 256 10.61 20.72 15.20
CA GLY A 256 10.87 21.45 13.96
C GLY A 256 11.19 20.55 12.76
N GLU A 257 10.87 19.26 12.84
CA GLU A 257 11.02 18.32 11.72
C GLU A 257 9.94 18.58 10.65
N TYR A 258 10.24 18.26 9.41
CA TYR A 258 9.33 18.47 8.30
C TYR A 258 8.27 17.37 8.18
N ALA A 259 7.06 17.76 7.77
CA ALA A 259 6.05 16.83 7.33
C ALA A 259 6.49 16.10 6.06
N CYS A 260 5.99 14.90 5.86
CA CYS A 260 6.23 14.13 4.65
C CYS A 260 5.05 14.24 3.70
N THR A 261 5.22 14.92 2.58
CA THR A 261 4.15 15.09 1.58
C THR A 261 3.73 13.76 0.97
N HIS A 262 4.67 12.86 0.69
CA HIS A 262 4.38 11.54 0.14
C HIS A 262 3.47 10.74 1.08
N HIS A 263 3.86 10.59 2.34
CA HIS A 263 3.07 9.84 3.32
C HIS A 263 1.74 10.52 3.66
N THR A 264 1.68 11.85 3.64
CA THR A 264 0.41 12.57 3.76
C THR A 264 -0.55 12.17 2.64
N PHE A 265 -0.04 12.06 1.43
CA PHE A 265 -0.84 11.71 0.26
C PHE A 265 -1.34 10.26 0.32
N GLU A 266 -0.47 9.31 0.68
CA GLU A 266 -0.83 7.90 0.86
C GLU A 266 -1.87 7.71 1.98
N HIS A 267 -1.74 8.45 3.08
CA HIS A 267 -2.73 8.44 4.15
C HIS A 267 -4.09 8.91 3.65
N ILE A 268 -4.14 10.02 2.91
CA ILE A 268 -5.39 10.53 2.33
C ILE A 268 -6.00 9.52 1.35
N ASN A 269 -5.20 8.95 0.45
CA ASN A 269 -5.67 7.91 -0.47
C ASN A 269 -6.23 6.69 0.25
N SER A 270 -5.54 6.26 1.30
CA SER A 270 -5.93 5.12 2.11
C SER A 270 -7.28 5.36 2.80
N LEU A 271 -7.45 6.52 3.42
CA LEU A 271 -8.71 6.91 4.07
C LEU A 271 -9.84 7.12 3.06
N ALA A 272 -9.57 7.75 1.92
CA ALA A 272 -10.56 7.94 0.86
C ALA A 272 -11.07 6.58 0.33
N PHE A 273 -10.15 5.65 0.07
CA PHE A 273 -10.52 4.28 -0.32
C PHE A 273 -11.42 3.60 0.72
N VAL A 274 -11.08 3.73 2.00
CA VAL A 274 -11.88 3.18 3.10
C VAL A 274 -13.28 3.79 3.12
N LEU A 275 -13.38 5.11 3.05
CA LEU A 275 -14.67 5.81 3.06
C LEU A 275 -15.57 5.38 1.91
N GLU A 276 -14.99 5.14 0.74
CA GLU A 276 -15.74 4.68 -0.43
C GLU A 276 -16.23 3.23 -0.32
N HIS A 277 -15.41 2.36 0.29
CA HIS A 277 -15.66 0.93 0.32
C HIS A 277 -16.23 0.44 1.66
N ILE A 278 -16.30 1.31 2.67
CA ILE A 278 -16.87 0.95 3.96
C ILE A 278 -18.37 0.70 3.81
N GLN A 279 -18.81 -0.51 4.15
CA GLN A 279 -20.20 -0.88 4.20
C GLN A 279 -20.58 -1.10 5.67
N GLU A 280 -21.84 -0.88 6.05
CA GLU A 280 -22.31 -1.12 7.42
C GLU A 280 -21.94 -2.51 7.96
N LYS A 281 -21.87 -3.51 7.09
CA LYS A 281 -21.42 -4.87 7.45
C LYS A 281 -19.97 -4.99 7.91
N TYR A 282 -19.16 -3.97 7.68
CA TYR A 282 -17.78 -3.87 8.15
C TYR A 282 -17.67 -3.00 9.40
N LEU A 283 -18.73 -2.29 9.78
CA LEU A 283 -18.81 -1.60 11.05
C LEU A 283 -18.98 -2.64 12.15
N ILE A 284 -17.90 -2.94 12.82
CA ILE A 284 -17.85 -4.00 13.81
C ILE A 284 -18.30 -3.47 15.15
N PRO A 285 -19.21 -4.17 15.84
CA PRO A 285 -19.51 -3.87 17.23
C PRO A 285 -18.28 -4.15 18.10
N ALA A 286 -17.93 -3.19 18.91
CA ALA A 286 -16.88 -3.16 19.94
C ALA A 286 -15.62 -4.00 19.66
N PRO A 287 -14.47 -3.37 19.62
CA PRO A 287 -13.21 -4.03 19.26
C PRO A 287 -12.90 -5.17 20.24
N ALA A 288 -12.60 -6.34 19.70
CA ALA A 288 -11.93 -7.37 20.46
C ALA A 288 -10.49 -6.89 20.74
N ALA A 289 -10.04 -7.01 21.98
CA ALA A 289 -8.69 -6.63 22.32
C ALA A 289 -7.68 -7.36 21.42
N ILE A 290 -6.80 -6.60 20.81
CA ILE A 290 -5.56 -7.18 20.26
C ILE A 290 -4.88 -7.79 21.47
N PRO A 291 -4.46 -9.06 21.44
CA PRO A 291 -3.73 -9.62 22.55
C PRO A 291 -2.47 -8.79 22.78
N SER A 292 -2.53 -7.87 23.72
CA SER A 292 -1.37 -7.17 24.23
C SER A 292 -0.78 -8.07 25.32
N ASP A 293 -0.24 -9.19 24.93
CA ASP A 293 0.52 -9.99 25.85
C ASP A 293 1.85 -9.31 26.08
N GLU A 294 1.88 -8.48 27.13
CA GLU A 294 3.14 -8.03 27.72
C GLU A 294 4.03 -9.21 28.14
N ASN A 295 3.47 -10.41 28.17
CA ASN A 295 4.14 -11.66 28.54
C ASN A 295 4.31 -12.65 27.38
N ASP A 296 3.68 -12.45 26.24
CA ASP A 296 3.99 -13.29 25.09
C ASP A 296 5.22 -12.69 24.40
N SER A 297 6.30 -13.00 25.08
CA SER A 297 7.64 -12.98 24.52
C SER A 297 7.53 -13.11 23.01
N CYS A 298 7.98 -12.12 22.34
CA CYS A 298 8.41 -12.11 20.95
C CYS A 298 8.12 -13.42 20.24
N LYS A 299 7.01 -13.53 19.53
CA LYS A 299 6.90 -14.59 18.54
C LYS A 299 8.21 -14.60 17.77
N TYR A 300 8.86 -15.73 17.77
CA TYR A 300 10.16 -15.85 17.17
C TYR A 300 9.98 -15.98 15.66
N TYR A 301 10.40 -14.96 14.93
CA TYR A 301 10.47 -14.95 13.47
C TYR A 301 11.93 -15.14 13.05
N PRO A 302 12.42 -16.37 12.97
CA PRO A 302 13.84 -16.64 12.67
C PRO A 302 14.26 -16.11 11.31
N GLU A 303 13.31 -16.00 10.37
CA GLU A 303 13.54 -15.51 9.02
C GLU A 303 13.77 -13.99 8.93
N VAL A 304 13.52 -13.24 9.99
CA VAL A 304 13.56 -11.76 10.01
C VAL A 304 14.67 -11.21 10.90
N ARG A 305 15.24 -12.00 11.78
CA ARG A 305 16.27 -11.60 12.75
C ARG A 305 17.69 -11.77 12.24
#